data_44f9a22dc43d9f262f8ca5ad2343b97c
#
_entry.id   44f9a22dc43d9f262f8ca5ad2343b97c
#
_cell.length_a   1.000
_cell.length_b   1.000
_cell.length_c   1.000
_cell.angle_alpha   90.00
_cell.angle_beta   90.00
_cell.angle_gamma   90.00
#
_symmetry.space_group_name_H-M   'P 1'
#
loop_
_entity.id
_entity.type
_entity.pdbx_description
1 polymer ?
#
loop_
_entity_poly.entity_id
_entity_poly.type
_entity_poly.pdbx_seq_one_letter_code
_entity_poly.pdbx_strand_id
1 'polypeptide(L)'
;MKNILIVNGHQYYDVVAKGELTNKIIERATDFFKQNGFDVKYTHIEKGYDIKEECDKFEWADAVLFQYPTYWMGVPWISKKYFDETFTQGRHYTSDGRSRSDESKTYGSGGLLKGKKYMLSITYNCPKSEFNNPNGFFDGLSLDEANVATHKTFQFVGLEPLKTYS
;
A
#
# COMPACT_ATOMS: atom_id res chain seq x y z
N MET A 1 12.30 -11.52 -8.49
CA MET A 1 11.79 -10.17 -8.19
C MET A 1 12.83 -9.19 -8.69
N LYS A 2 12.42 -8.31 -9.60
CA LYS A 2 13.32 -7.35 -10.23
C LYS A 2 12.69 -5.96 -10.33
N ASN A 3 11.37 -5.89 -10.44
CA ASN A 3 10.61 -4.68 -10.72
C ASN A 3 9.92 -4.17 -9.45
N ILE A 4 10.23 -2.95 -9.03
CA ILE A 4 9.67 -2.32 -7.83
C ILE A 4 8.85 -1.09 -8.23
N LEU A 5 7.60 -1.06 -7.77
CA LEU A 5 6.78 0.15 -7.81
C LEU A 5 6.85 0.82 -6.43
N ILE A 6 7.28 2.08 -6.38
CA ILE A 6 7.21 2.90 -5.17
C ILE A 6 6.07 3.89 -5.33
N VAL A 7 5.12 3.88 -4.40
CA VAL A 7 3.97 4.79 -4.39
C VAL A 7 4.06 5.71 -3.18
N ASN A 8 4.07 7.01 -3.44
CA ASN A 8 4.00 8.06 -2.43
C ASN A 8 2.54 8.44 -2.19
N GLY A 9 1.98 7.99 -1.08
CA GLY A 9 0.62 8.27 -0.63
C GLY A 9 0.50 9.50 0.28
N HIS A 10 1.52 10.33 0.37
CA HIS A 10 1.47 11.54 1.19
C HIS A 10 0.49 12.58 0.62
N GLN A 11 -0.27 13.22 1.50
CA GLN A 11 -1.04 14.42 1.24
C GLN A 11 -0.34 15.61 1.92
N TYR A 12 -0.08 16.64 1.16
CA TYR A 12 0.50 17.88 1.66
C TYR A 12 -0.51 18.69 2.48
N TYR A 13 -0.07 19.16 3.63
CA TYR A 13 -0.75 20.16 4.45
C TYR A 13 0.27 21.18 4.94
N ASP A 14 0.11 22.44 4.57
CA ASP A 14 1.11 23.49 4.74
C ASP A 14 1.61 23.64 6.19
N VAL A 15 0.70 23.55 7.17
CA VAL A 15 1.04 23.76 8.59
C VAL A 15 1.56 22.49 9.27
N VAL A 16 1.07 21.31 8.89
CA VAL A 16 1.26 20.08 9.69
C VAL A 16 2.07 19.00 8.99
N ALA A 17 2.10 18.95 7.65
CA ALA A 17 2.70 17.84 6.93
C ALA A 17 3.19 18.21 5.53
N LYS A 18 4.43 18.64 5.41
CA LYS A 18 5.05 19.04 4.14
C LYS A 18 5.63 17.88 3.33
N GLY A 19 5.65 16.66 3.90
CA GLY A 19 6.11 15.46 3.21
C GLY A 19 7.62 15.25 3.19
N GLU A 20 8.40 16.04 3.91
CA GLU A 20 9.87 15.94 3.89
C GLU A 20 10.37 14.57 4.34
N LEU A 21 9.82 14.03 5.42
CA LEU A 21 10.18 12.69 5.91
C LEU A 21 9.80 11.61 4.89
N THR A 22 8.59 11.66 4.34
CA THR A 22 8.13 10.73 3.29
C THR A 22 9.05 10.77 2.08
N ASN A 23 9.39 11.97 1.59
CA ASN A 23 10.29 12.14 0.45
C ASN A 23 11.68 11.54 0.73
N LYS A 24 12.21 11.75 1.95
CA LYS A 24 13.52 11.18 2.37
C LYS A 24 13.51 9.66 2.42
N ILE A 25 12.44 9.05 2.94
CA ILE A 25 12.28 7.60 2.96
C ILE A 25 12.25 7.04 1.53
N ILE A 26 11.47 7.67 0.64
CA ILE A 26 11.35 7.26 -0.77
C ILE A 26 12.67 7.41 -1.52
N GLU A 27 13.39 8.53 -1.33
CA GLU A 27 14.71 8.75 -1.90
C GLU A 27 15.65 7.60 -1.54
N ARG A 28 15.78 7.30 -0.24
CA ARG A 28 16.63 6.21 0.27
C ARG A 28 16.21 4.84 -0.26
N ALA A 29 14.91 4.56 -0.30
CA ALA A 29 14.40 3.31 -0.83
C ALA A 29 14.71 3.17 -2.33
N THR A 30 14.53 4.26 -3.10
CA THR A 30 14.82 4.30 -4.53
C THR A 30 16.30 4.02 -4.80
N ASP A 31 17.20 4.70 -4.06
CA ASP A 31 18.64 4.54 -4.19
C ASP A 31 19.06 3.10 -3.83
N PHE A 32 18.54 2.59 -2.72
CA PHE A 32 18.79 1.22 -2.30
C PHE A 32 18.40 0.19 -3.37
N PHE A 33 17.18 0.29 -3.90
CA PHE A 33 16.73 -0.65 -4.92
C PHE A 33 17.57 -0.55 -6.20
N LYS A 34 17.83 0.66 -6.69
CA LYS A 34 18.64 0.86 -7.90
C LYS A 34 20.09 0.34 -7.74
N GLN A 35 20.74 0.62 -6.59
CA GLN A 35 22.08 0.14 -6.28
C GLN A 35 22.15 -1.39 -6.18
N ASN A 36 21.05 -2.05 -5.85
CA ASN A 36 20.95 -3.51 -5.80
C ASN A 36 20.37 -4.14 -7.09
N GLY A 37 20.36 -3.38 -8.20
CA GLY A 37 20.01 -3.90 -9.52
C GLY A 37 18.52 -4.10 -9.78
N PHE A 38 17.65 -3.43 -9.02
CA PHE A 38 16.22 -3.42 -9.27
C PHE A 38 15.83 -2.30 -10.25
N ASP A 39 14.87 -2.59 -11.10
CA ASP A 39 14.19 -1.57 -11.90
C ASP A 39 13.09 -0.92 -11.04
N VAL A 40 13.06 0.41 -11.01
CA VAL A 40 12.15 1.16 -10.13
C VAL A 40 11.25 2.08 -10.96
N LYS A 41 9.93 1.96 -10.78
CA LYS A 41 8.94 2.97 -11.17
C LYS A 41 8.41 3.69 -9.95
N TYR A 42 8.00 4.93 -10.14
CA TYR A 42 7.56 5.80 -9.05
C TYR A 42 6.23 6.46 -9.39
N THR A 43 5.37 6.59 -8.39
CA THR A 43 4.14 7.38 -8.44
C THR A 43 4.09 8.31 -7.23
N HIS A 44 3.80 9.58 -7.45
CA HIS A 44 3.47 10.55 -6.41
C HIS A 44 2.02 10.97 -6.59
N ILE A 45 1.14 10.40 -5.78
CA ILE A 45 -0.32 10.54 -5.93
C ILE A 45 -0.74 12.01 -6.00
N GLU A 46 -0.21 12.84 -5.11
CA GLU A 46 -0.58 14.26 -5.03
C GLU A 46 -0.20 15.07 -6.30
N LYS A 47 0.82 14.64 -7.02
CA LYS A 47 1.24 15.30 -8.28
C LYS A 47 0.37 14.92 -9.48
N GLY A 48 -0.62 14.05 -9.27
CA GLY A 48 -1.46 13.51 -10.31
C GLY A 48 -0.90 12.23 -10.91
N TYR A 49 -1.77 11.46 -11.53
CA TYR A 49 -1.46 10.18 -12.19
C TYR A 49 -2.47 9.90 -13.31
N ASP A 50 -2.06 9.13 -14.28
CA ASP A 50 -2.96 8.52 -15.26
C ASP A 50 -3.36 7.12 -14.79
N ILE A 51 -4.67 6.86 -14.73
CA ILE A 51 -5.21 5.61 -14.15
C ILE A 51 -4.73 4.38 -14.93
N LYS A 52 -4.66 4.48 -16.27
CA LYS A 52 -4.20 3.37 -17.10
C LYS A 52 -2.71 3.08 -16.86
N GLU A 53 -1.89 4.12 -16.78
CA GLU A 53 -0.47 3.97 -16.46
C GLU A 53 -0.26 3.34 -15.07
N GLU A 54 -1.08 3.71 -14.08
CA GLU A 54 -1.01 3.11 -12.76
C GLU A 54 -1.36 1.62 -12.80
N CYS A 55 -2.40 1.23 -13.52
CA CYS A 55 -2.70 -0.18 -13.73
C CYS A 55 -1.52 -0.92 -14.37
N ASP A 56 -0.92 -0.35 -15.41
CA ASP A 56 0.25 -0.92 -16.09
C ASP A 56 1.46 -1.05 -15.14
N LYS A 57 1.65 -0.09 -14.20
CA LYS A 57 2.70 -0.16 -13.17
C LYS A 57 2.48 -1.30 -12.17
N PHE A 58 1.24 -1.51 -11.70
CA PHE A 58 0.91 -2.64 -10.82
C PHE A 58 1.13 -3.98 -11.50
N GLU A 59 0.75 -4.11 -12.77
CA GLU A 59 0.97 -5.33 -13.56
C GLU A 59 2.46 -5.58 -13.84
N TRP A 60 3.25 -4.53 -14.03
CA TRP A 60 4.69 -4.61 -14.25
C TRP A 60 5.47 -4.95 -12.99
N ALA A 61 5.08 -4.43 -11.83
CA ALA A 61 5.83 -4.59 -10.59
C ALA A 61 5.79 -6.03 -10.07
N ASP A 62 6.91 -6.51 -9.53
CA ASP A 62 6.99 -7.73 -8.72
C ASP A 62 6.68 -7.44 -7.25
N ALA A 63 7.02 -6.22 -6.80
CA ALA A 63 6.66 -5.74 -5.47
C ALA A 63 6.32 -4.24 -5.48
N VAL A 64 5.42 -3.87 -4.56
CA VAL A 64 4.96 -2.50 -4.35
C VAL A 64 5.42 -2.04 -2.96
N LEU A 65 6.14 -0.94 -2.90
CA LEU A 65 6.38 -0.19 -1.67
C LEU A 65 5.38 0.97 -1.60
N PHE A 66 4.43 0.89 -0.69
CA PHE A 66 3.44 1.94 -0.47
C PHE A 66 3.81 2.74 0.78
N GLN A 67 4.36 3.95 0.58
CA GLN A 67 4.76 4.85 1.65
C GLN A 67 3.69 5.89 1.91
N TYR A 68 3.21 6.00 3.16
CA TYR A 68 2.22 7.00 3.54
C TYR A 68 2.34 7.42 5.02
N PRO A 69 1.97 8.65 5.36
CA PRO A 69 1.71 9.04 6.74
C PRO A 69 0.30 8.62 7.15
N THR A 70 0.13 8.18 8.38
CA THR A 70 -1.22 7.96 8.91
C THR A 70 -1.88 9.29 9.25
N TYR A 71 -3.03 9.55 8.63
CA TYR A 71 -3.92 10.64 8.98
C TYR A 71 -5.23 10.07 9.51
N TRP A 72 -5.58 10.42 10.76
CA TRP A 72 -6.81 9.96 11.40
C TRP A 72 -7.01 8.44 11.29
N MET A 73 -5.99 7.68 11.74
CA MET A 73 -5.93 6.21 11.84
C MET A 73 -6.01 5.46 10.50
N GLY A 74 -5.79 6.16 9.38
CA GLY A 74 -5.83 5.54 8.06
C GLY A 74 -4.90 6.20 7.05
N VAL A 75 -4.98 5.74 5.82
CA VAL A 75 -4.28 6.38 4.70
C VAL A 75 -4.84 7.78 4.45
N PRO A 76 -4.05 8.73 3.92
CA PRO A 76 -4.57 10.01 3.44
C PRO A 76 -5.71 9.81 2.43
N TRP A 77 -6.70 10.71 2.41
CA TRP A 77 -7.86 10.59 1.53
C TRP A 77 -7.49 10.45 0.04
N ILE A 78 -6.41 11.11 -0.40
CA ILE A 78 -5.94 10.97 -1.78
C ILE A 78 -5.46 9.55 -2.09
N SER A 79 -4.90 8.86 -1.10
CA SER A 79 -4.50 7.45 -1.24
C SER A 79 -5.71 6.53 -1.34
N LYS A 80 -6.78 6.81 -0.60
CA LYS A 80 -8.03 6.06 -0.76
C LYS A 80 -8.65 6.31 -2.13
N LYS A 81 -8.68 7.58 -2.60
CA LYS A 81 -9.10 7.92 -3.95
C LYS A 81 -8.28 7.17 -5.01
N TYR A 82 -6.97 7.14 -4.86
CA TYR A 82 -6.06 6.40 -5.75
C TYR A 82 -6.40 4.91 -5.84
N PHE A 83 -6.66 4.25 -4.70
CA PHE A 83 -7.08 2.86 -4.69
C PHE A 83 -8.42 2.66 -5.40
N ASP A 84 -9.40 3.53 -5.12
CA ASP A 84 -10.71 3.45 -5.73
C ASP A 84 -10.63 3.61 -7.26
N GLU A 85 -9.87 4.57 -7.74
CA GLU A 85 -9.71 4.81 -9.18
C GLU A 85 -8.90 3.74 -9.89
N THR A 86 -7.79 3.28 -9.29
CA THR A 86 -6.88 2.33 -9.93
C THR A 86 -7.43 0.90 -9.89
N PHE A 87 -8.01 0.47 -8.76
CA PHE A 87 -8.44 -0.91 -8.62
C PHE A 87 -9.84 -1.20 -9.15
N THR A 88 -10.72 -0.20 -9.31
CA THR A 88 -12.05 -0.40 -9.91
C THR A 88 -12.05 -0.60 -11.43
N GLN A 89 -10.89 -0.52 -12.09
CA GLN A 89 -10.79 -0.70 -13.55
C GLN A 89 -11.03 -2.15 -14.02
N GLY A 90 -11.20 -3.11 -13.11
CA GLY A 90 -11.42 -4.52 -13.45
C GLY A 90 -10.18 -5.24 -13.99
N ARG A 91 -8.99 -4.64 -13.87
CA ARG A 91 -7.73 -5.22 -14.38
C ARG A 91 -7.00 -6.08 -13.36
N HIS A 92 -7.26 -5.87 -12.06
CA HIS A 92 -6.48 -6.49 -10.98
C HIS A 92 -7.27 -7.57 -10.22
N TYR A 93 -8.54 -7.75 -10.53
CA TYR A 93 -9.37 -8.84 -10.01
C TYR A 93 -10.50 -9.18 -10.99
N THR A 94 -10.99 -10.41 -10.95
CA THR A 94 -12.10 -10.86 -11.80
C THR A 94 -13.45 -10.67 -11.14
N SER A 95 -13.53 -10.94 -9.85
CA SER A 95 -14.70 -10.86 -8.97
C SER A 95 -14.23 -10.84 -7.53
N ASP A 96 -15.14 -10.98 -6.57
CA ASP A 96 -14.78 -11.19 -5.17
C ASP A 96 -14.17 -12.57 -4.88
N GLY A 97 -14.12 -13.45 -5.87
CA GLY A 97 -13.51 -14.78 -5.81
C GLY A 97 -14.47 -15.90 -5.41
N ARG A 98 -15.63 -15.61 -4.82
CA ARG A 98 -16.59 -16.64 -4.42
C ARG A 98 -17.18 -17.39 -5.62
N SER A 99 -17.51 -18.66 -5.44
CA SER A 99 -18.21 -19.47 -6.42
C SER A 99 -19.35 -20.25 -5.74
N ARG A 100 -20.51 -20.33 -6.41
CA ARG A 100 -21.63 -21.15 -5.94
C ARG A 100 -21.41 -22.65 -6.14
N SER A 101 -20.53 -23.01 -7.07
CA SER A 101 -20.21 -24.39 -7.44
C SER A 101 -18.91 -24.90 -6.81
N ASP A 102 -18.17 -24.07 -6.09
CA ASP A 102 -16.87 -24.41 -5.52
C ASP A 102 -16.67 -23.67 -4.19
N GLU A 103 -16.98 -24.35 -3.09
CA GLU A 103 -16.89 -23.79 -1.73
C GLU A 103 -15.45 -23.49 -1.28
N SER A 104 -14.43 -24.02 -1.97
CA SER A 104 -13.04 -23.70 -1.69
C SER A 104 -12.66 -22.26 -2.09
N LYS A 105 -13.47 -21.63 -2.95
CA LYS A 105 -13.30 -20.26 -3.40
C LYS A 105 -13.94 -19.28 -2.43
N THR A 106 -13.09 -18.59 -1.67
CA THR A 106 -13.51 -17.67 -0.62
C THR A 106 -13.51 -16.21 -1.10
N TYR A 107 -14.20 -15.35 -0.34
CA TYR A 107 -14.18 -13.89 -0.57
C TYR A 107 -12.74 -13.36 -0.53
N GLY A 108 -12.39 -12.52 -1.51
CA GLY A 108 -11.03 -11.94 -1.67
C GLY A 108 -10.07 -12.83 -2.46
N SER A 109 -10.52 -14.00 -2.98
CA SER A 109 -9.64 -14.90 -3.76
C SER A 109 -9.58 -14.60 -5.27
N GLY A 110 -10.35 -13.59 -5.74
CA GLY A 110 -10.46 -13.22 -7.16
C GLY A 110 -9.35 -12.32 -7.70
N GLY A 111 -8.36 -11.95 -6.89
CA GLY A 111 -7.25 -11.10 -7.28
C GLY A 111 -6.36 -11.73 -8.36
N LEU A 112 -5.84 -10.90 -9.26
CA LEU A 112 -5.03 -11.30 -10.41
C LEU A 112 -3.53 -11.03 -10.24
N LEU A 113 -3.12 -10.23 -9.24
CA LEU A 113 -1.72 -9.89 -8.98
C LEU A 113 -1.02 -10.95 -8.10
N LYS A 114 -1.41 -12.22 -8.23
CA LYS A 114 -0.86 -13.33 -7.45
C LYS A 114 0.64 -13.52 -7.69
N GLY A 115 1.35 -13.90 -6.62
CA GLY A 115 2.81 -14.07 -6.64
C GLY A 115 3.61 -12.77 -6.52
N LYS A 116 2.93 -11.63 -6.56
CA LYS A 116 3.53 -10.32 -6.32
C LYS A 116 3.39 -9.92 -4.84
N LYS A 117 4.28 -9.04 -4.39
CA LYS A 117 4.37 -8.64 -2.98
C LYS A 117 3.98 -7.17 -2.79
N TYR A 118 3.63 -6.81 -1.58
CA TYR A 118 3.58 -5.40 -1.17
C TYR A 118 4.18 -5.22 0.23
N MET A 119 4.72 -4.03 0.47
CA MET A 119 5.17 -3.58 1.77
C MET A 119 4.48 -2.25 2.07
N LEU A 120 3.84 -2.16 3.22
CA LEU A 120 3.43 -0.87 3.78
C LEU A 120 4.63 -0.24 4.49
N SER A 121 4.92 1.01 4.15
CA SER A 121 5.86 1.86 4.87
C SER A 121 5.08 3.02 5.45
N ILE A 122 4.96 3.04 6.78
CA ILE A 122 4.00 3.89 7.47
C ILE A 122 4.74 4.84 8.42
N THR A 123 4.39 6.12 8.38
CA THR A 123 4.85 7.08 9.38
C THR A 123 3.70 7.48 10.29
N TYR A 124 3.93 7.37 11.59
CA TYR A 124 3.00 7.74 12.65
C TYR A 124 3.59 8.80 13.56
N ASN A 125 2.76 9.67 14.10
CA ASN A 125 3.11 10.50 15.25
C ASN A 125 2.78 9.81 16.59
N CYS A 126 2.25 8.58 16.54
CA CYS A 126 1.92 7.78 17.69
C CYS A 126 3.15 7.00 18.16
N PRO A 127 3.43 6.92 19.48
CA PRO A 127 4.50 6.09 20.03
C PRO A 127 4.28 4.61 19.73
N LYS A 128 5.37 3.87 19.45
CA LYS A 128 5.30 2.42 19.20
C LYS A 128 4.71 1.62 20.37
N SER A 129 4.83 2.13 21.59
CA SER A 129 4.26 1.53 22.81
C SER A 129 2.74 1.46 22.85
N GLU A 130 2.06 2.18 21.97
CA GLU A 130 0.59 2.12 21.87
C GLU A 130 0.10 0.88 21.11
N PHE A 131 0.96 0.26 20.27
CA PHE A 131 0.64 -0.98 19.58
C PHE A 131 1.02 -2.20 20.42
N ASN A 132 0.29 -3.30 20.28
CA ASN A 132 0.44 -4.54 21.06
C ASN A 132 0.31 -4.32 22.57
N ASN A 133 -0.32 -3.24 23.00
CA ASN A 133 -0.53 -2.86 24.38
C ASN A 133 -2.05 -2.90 24.69
N PRO A 134 -2.54 -3.86 25.49
CA PRO A 134 -3.97 -3.94 25.82
C PRO A 134 -4.53 -2.70 26.53
N ASN A 135 -3.65 -1.90 27.14
CA ASN A 135 -4.02 -0.65 27.81
C ASN A 135 -3.69 0.59 26.96
N GLY A 136 -3.19 0.41 25.75
CA GLY A 136 -2.88 1.49 24.81
C GLY A 136 -4.10 1.93 24.00
N PHE A 137 -3.94 3.01 23.26
CA PHE A 137 -5.02 3.60 22.44
C PHE A 137 -5.61 2.62 21.40
N PHE A 138 -4.82 1.65 20.95
CA PHE A 138 -5.25 0.67 19.95
C PHE A 138 -5.75 -0.66 20.56
N ASP A 139 -6.10 -0.71 21.86
CA ASP A 139 -6.71 -1.87 22.52
C ASP A 139 -5.96 -3.19 22.31
N GLY A 140 -4.63 -3.13 22.23
CA GLY A 140 -3.77 -4.29 22.01
C GLY A 140 -3.52 -4.65 20.55
N LEU A 141 -4.12 -3.95 19.58
CA LEU A 141 -3.88 -4.20 18.17
C LEU A 141 -2.40 -3.95 17.82
N SER A 142 -1.86 -4.80 16.98
CA SER A 142 -0.58 -4.57 16.30
C SER A 142 -0.69 -3.45 15.28
N LEU A 143 0.45 -2.99 14.77
CA LEU A 143 0.47 -2.01 13.68
C LEU A 143 -0.27 -2.51 12.43
N ASP A 144 -0.11 -3.79 12.09
CA ASP A 144 -0.76 -4.38 10.92
C ASP A 144 -2.28 -4.51 11.12
N GLU A 145 -2.72 -4.88 12.32
CA GLU A 145 -4.15 -4.95 12.65
C GLU A 145 -4.80 -3.57 12.64
N ALA A 146 -4.13 -2.54 13.15
CA ALA A 146 -4.60 -1.16 13.07
C ALA A 146 -4.69 -0.63 11.62
N ASN A 147 -3.98 -1.27 10.67
CA ASN A 147 -4.01 -0.93 9.24
C ASN A 147 -4.68 -2.02 8.38
N VAL A 148 -5.51 -2.87 8.98
CA VAL A 148 -6.15 -4.01 8.30
C VAL A 148 -6.87 -3.62 7.01
N ALA A 149 -7.54 -2.47 6.96
CA ALA A 149 -8.25 -2.00 5.77
C ALA A 149 -7.30 -1.83 4.57
N THR A 150 -6.12 -1.24 4.80
CA THR A 150 -5.09 -1.06 3.75
C THR A 150 -4.52 -2.42 3.33
N HIS A 151 -4.22 -3.31 4.27
CA HIS A 151 -3.77 -4.66 3.96
C HIS A 151 -4.79 -5.42 3.12
N LYS A 152 -6.07 -5.37 3.48
CA LYS A 152 -7.14 -6.06 2.73
C LYS A 152 -7.34 -5.49 1.34
N THR A 153 -7.11 -4.19 1.12
CA THR A 153 -7.15 -3.57 -0.20
C THR A 153 -6.11 -4.20 -1.14
N PHE A 154 -4.85 -4.32 -0.71
CA PHE A 154 -3.80 -4.97 -1.51
C PHE A 154 -4.02 -6.48 -1.66
N GLN A 155 -4.45 -7.16 -0.60
CA GLN A 155 -4.74 -8.60 -0.64
C GLN A 155 -5.91 -8.93 -1.58
N PHE A 156 -6.93 -8.08 -1.64
CA PHE A 156 -8.09 -8.29 -2.51
C PHE A 156 -7.71 -8.34 -3.99
N VAL A 157 -6.73 -7.56 -4.41
CA VAL A 157 -6.21 -7.62 -5.79
C VAL A 157 -5.14 -8.71 -6.00
N GLY A 158 -4.81 -9.48 -4.95
CA GLY A 158 -3.96 -10.66 -5.05
C GLY A 158 -2.50 -10.48 -4.61
N LEU A 159 -2.13 -9.29 -4.10
CA LEU A 159 -0.79 -9.03 -3.59
C LEU A 159 -0.60 -9.68 -2.20
N GLU A 160 0.60 -10.19 -1.95
CA GLU A 160 0.96 -10.82 -0.67
C GLU A 160 1.79 -9.87 0.21
N PRO A 161 1.51 -9.77 1.52
CA PRO A 161 2.19 -8.84 2.39
C PRO A 161 3.65 -9.23 2.67
N LEU A 162 4.53 -8.24 2.65
CA LEU A 162 5.80 -8.25 3.36
C LEU A 162 5.61 -7.59 4.73
N LYS A 163 6.59 -7.74 5.61
CA LYS A 163 6.54 -7.09 6.94
C LYS A 163 6.41 -5.58 6.77
N THR A 164 5.44 -4.99 7.45
CA THR A 164 5.28 -3.53 7.49
C THR A 164 6.49 -2.86 8.13
N TYR A 165 6.91 -1.75 7.54
CA TYR A 165 7.97 -0.88 8.07
C TYR A 165 7.35 0.38 8.69
N SER A 166 7.81 0.76 9.89
CA SER A 166 7.46 2.03 10.53
C SER A 166 8.58 2.55 11.44
#